data_72ccdba0a3d920785bf6c6336192cfdf
#
_entry.id   72ccdba0a3d920785bf6c6336192cfdf
#
_cell.length_a   1.000
_cell.length_b   1.000
_cell.length_c   1.000
_cell.angle_alpha   90.00
_cell.angle_beta   90.00
_cell.angle_gamma   90.00
#
_symmetry.space_group_name_H-M   'P 1'
#
loop_
_entity.id
_entity.type
_entity.pdbx_description
1 polymer ?
#
loop_
_entity_poly.entity_id
_entity_poly.type
_entity_poly.pdbx_seq_one_letter_code
_entity_poly.pdbx_strand_id
1 'polypeptide(L)'
;MKKILVVLMAMLTMAVMLTGCGGDSKKAAYPADGDISVIIPKAPGGGTDISARGLIQFMEKELKGSKFVPVNKPDGGGVTGMVELANAKPDGHTLGMVTVELAMFPHQGKCKNTYKDYAAICAPIAA
;
A
#
# COMPACT_ATOMS: atom_id res chain seq x y z
N MET A 1 -45.98 40.34 -15.62
CA MET A 1 -45.61 39.77 -14.30
C MET A 1 -45.28 38.26 -14.38
N LYS A 2 -46.15 37.40 -14.96
CA LYS A 2 -45.86 35.94 -15.04
C LYS A 2 -44.57 35.58 -15.80
N LYS A 3 -44.21 36.27 -16.87
CA LYS A 3 -42.99 36.01 -17.66
C LYS A 3 -41.70 36.37 -16.91
N ILE A 4 -41.73 37.41 -16.08
CA ILE A 4 -40.59 37.83 -15.26
C ILE A 4 -40.35 36.81 -14.13
N LEU A 5 -41.43 36.27 -13.56
CA LEU A 5 -41.35 35.25 -12.50
C LEU A 5 -40.71 33.93 -13.00
N VAL A 6 -41.05 33.54 -14.25
CA VAL A 6 -40.48 32.33 -14.88
C VAL A 6 -38.98 32.49 -15.16
N VAL A 7 -38.54 33.66 -15.62
CA VAL A 7 -37.12 33.96 -15.88
C VAL A 7 -36.34 34.02 -14.59
N LEU A 8 -36.88 34.61 -13.52
CA LEU A 8 -36.24 34.61 -12.19
C LEU A 8 -36.12 33.20 -11.60
N MET A 9 -37.12 32.36 -11.78
CA MET A 9 -37.09 30.98 -11.32
C MET A 9 -36.09 30.12 -12.11
N ALA A 10 -35.97 30.36 -13.42
CA ALA A 10 -34.97 29.70 -14.27
C ALA A 10 -33.51 30.11 -13.93
N MET A 11 -33.27 31.38 -13.59
CA MET A 11 -31.96 31.84 -13.12
C MET A 11 -31.59 31.27 -11.74
N LEU A 12 -32.56 31.12 -10.85
CA LEU A 12 -32.32 30.56 -9.52
C LEU A 12 -31.99 29.07 -9.58
N THR A 13 -32.57 28.31 -10.49
CA THR A 13 -32.26 26.88 -10.69
C THR A 13 -30.89 26.69 -11.35
N MET A 14 -30.44 27.60 -12.18
CA MET A 14 -29.13 27.54 -12.83
C MET A 14 -27.97 27.85 -11.85
N ALA A 15 -28.23 28.67 -10.82
CA ALA A 15 -27.23 28.99 -9.78
C ALA A 15 -26.94 27.80 -8.83
N VAL A 16 -27.88 26.87 -8.66
CA VAL A 16 -27.71 25.70 -7.79
C VAL A 16 -26.85 24.61 -8.45
N MET A 17 -26.70 24.59 -9.76
CA MET A 17 -25.90 23.60 -10.49
C MET A 17 -24.39 23.88 -10.47
N LEU A 18 -23.94 25.06 -10.02
CA LEU A 18 -22.53 25.43 -9.96
C LEU A 18 -21.86 25.12 -8.59
N THR A 19 -22.60 24.64 -7.60
CA THR A 19 -22.02 24.17 -6.34
C THR A 19 -21.77 22.65 -6.35
N GLY A 20 -21.54 22.09 -7.54
CA GLY A 20 -21.16 20.69 -7.73
C GLY A 20 -19.68 20.46 -7.46
N CYS A 21 -19.38 19.75 -6.38
CA CYS A 21 -18.14 18.98 -6.16
C CYS A 21 -16.81 19.73 -6.27
N GLY A 22 -16.61 20.70 -5.44
CA GLY A 22 -15.28 21.12 -5.00
C GLY A 22 -14.91 20.48 -3.65
N GLY A 23 -15.05 19.18 -3.54
CA GLY A 23 -14.40 18.43 -2.46
C GLY A 23 -12.93 18.30 -2.83
N ASP A 24 -12.12 19.30 -2.50
CA ASP A 24 -10.67 19.11 -2.35
C ASP A 24 -10.45 18.12 -1.21
N SER A 25 -10.67 16.84 -1.50
CA SER A 25 -9.92 15.81 -0.82
C SER A 25 -8.47 16.07 -1.20
N LYS A 26 -7.77 16.88 -0.39
CA LYS A 26 -6.31 16.82 -0.31
C LYS A 26 -6.02 15.37 0.02
N LYS A 27 -5.86 14.56 -1.01
CA LYS A 27 -5.29 13.22 -0.90
C LYS A 27 -3.91 13.48 -0.33
N ALA A 28 -3.75 13.20 0.96
CA ALA A 28 -2.47 13.36 1.60
C ALA A 28 -1.46 12.66 0.70
N ALA A 29 -0.41 13.37 0.27
CA ALA A 29 0.58 12.80 -0.63
C ALA A 29 1.20 11.60 0.09
N TYR A 30 1.13 10.42 -0.50
CA TYR A 30 1.80 9.23 0.05
C TYR A 30 3.31 9.49 0.10
N PRO A 31 3.97 9.14 1.20
CA PRO A 31 3.44 8.66 2.47
C PRO A 31 3.17 9.82 3.45
N ALA A 32 1.93 10.27 3.53
CA ALA A 32 1.61 11.50 4.22
C ALA A 32 1.72 11.41 5.75
N ASP A 33 1.40 10.27 6.34
CA ASP A 33 1.30 10.16 7.81
C ASP A 33 1.67 8.75 8.27
N GLY A 34 2.88 8.59 8.77
CA GLY A 34 3.29 7.38 9.48
C GLY A 34 4.45 6.62 8.87
N ASP A 35 4.98 5.71 9.68
CA ASP A 35 6.04 4.80 9.29
C ASP A 35 5.50 3.74 8.32
N ILE A 36 6.30 3.32 7.36
CA ILE A 36 6.00 2.22 6.45
C ILE A 36 6.63 0.94 7.00
N SER A 37 5.81 -0.01 7.40
CA SER A 37 6.28 -1.31 7.88
C SER A 37 6.75 -2.17 6.70
N VAL A 38 7.93 -2.77 6.80
CA VAL A 38 8.46 -3.71 5.80
C VAL A 38 8.59 -5.09 6.44
N ILE A 39 7.61 -5.94 6.20
CA ILE A 39 7.60 -7.32 6.72
C ILE A 39 8.63 -8.15 5.97
N ILE A 40 9.54 -8.75 6.73
CA ILE A 40 10.57 -9.65 6.22
C ILE A 40 10.31 -11.03 6.83
N PRO A 41 9.76 -12.00 6.07
CA PRO A 41 9.41 -13.33 6.58
C PRO A 41 10.65 -14.25 6.74
N LYS A 42 11.74 -13.68 7.21
CA LYS A 42 13.02 -14.33 7.43
C LYS A 42 13.69 -13.82 8.71
N ALA A 43 14.59 -14.62 9.25
CA ALA A 43 15.37 -14.22 10.41
C ALA A 43 16.28 -13.01 10.08
N PRO A 44 16.56 -12.16 11.08
CA PRO A 44 17.52 -11.07 10.94
C PRO A 44 18.90 -11.58 10.52
N GLY A 45 19.60 -10.81 9.68
CA GLY A 45 20.96 -11.12 9.21
C GLY A 45 21.02 -12.12 8.07
N GLY A 46 19.89 -12.71 7.64
CA GLY A 46 19.85 -13.54 6.43
C GLY A 46 19.86 -12.71 5.15
N GLY A 47 20.11 -13.38 4.02
CA GLY A 47 20.21 -12.68 2.71
C GLY A 47 18.99 -11.80 2.40
N THR A 48 17.78 -12.29 2.66
CA THR A 48 16.54 -11.51 2.46
C THR A 48 16.48 -10.27 3.36
N ASP A 49 16.91 -10.39 4.62
CA ASP A 49 16.94 -9.26 5.56
C ASP A 49 17.96 -8.20 5.14
N ILE A 50 19.15 -8.64 4.76
CA ILE A 50 20.22 -7.74 4.29
C ILE A 50 19.76 -7.00 3.03
N SER A 51 19.17 -7.72 2.07
CA SER A 51 18.66 -7.13 0.83
C SER A 51 17.53 -6.15 1.09
N ALA A 52 16.58 -6.49 1.98
CA ALA A 52 15.48 -5.61 2.35
C ALA A 52 15.99 -4.31 3.00
N ARG A 53 16.92 -4.41 3.93
CA ARG A 53 17.52 -3.24 4.61
C ARG A 53 18.34 -2.38 3.65
N GLY A 54 19.05 -2.99 2.70
CA GLY A 54 19.72 -2.28 1.63
C GLY A 54 18.74 -1.49 0.76
N LEU A 55 17.64 -2.14 0.33
CA LEU A 55 16.61 -1.48 -0.47
C LEU A 55 15.94 -0.33 0.31
N ILE A 56 15.64 -0.52 1.59
CA ILE A 56 15.09 0.52 2.47
C ILE A 56 15.94 1.79 2.44
N GLN A 57 17.26 1.67 2.55
CA GLN A 57 18.16 2.83 2.53
C GLN A 57 18.06 3.64 1.21
N PHE A 58 17.83 2.97 0.08
CA PHE A 58 17.63 3.66 -1.20
C PHE A 58 16.23 4.29 -1.25
N MET A 59 15.19 3.60 -0.80
CA MET A 59 13.83 4.13 -0.77
C MET A 59 13.72 5.38 0.09
N GLU A 60 14.37 5.43 1.26
CA GLU A 60 14.39 6.60 2.15
C GLU A 60 15.10 7.81 1.54
N LYS A 61 16.09 7.59 0.67
CA LYS A 61 16.75 8.68 -0.06
C LYS A 61 15.84 9.30 -1.12
N GLU A 62 15.08 8.47 -1.82
CA GLU A 62 14.18 8.91 -2.90
C GLU A 62 12.85 9.44 -2.36
N LEU A 63 12.30 8.81 -1.34
CA LEU A 63 11.04 9.18 -0.69
C LEU A 63 11.33 9.99 0.58
N LYS A 64 11.81 11.21 0.40
CA LYS A 64 12.17 12.11 1.51
C LYS A 64 11.00 12.33 2.46
N GLY A 65 11.25 12.14 3.75
CA GLY A 65 10.22 12.25 4.80
C GLY A 65 9.50 10.95 5.12
N SER A 66 9.75 9.88 4.36
CA SER A 66 9.27 8.54 4.68
C SER A 66 10.24 7.82 5.61
N LYS A 67 9.71 7.03 6.51
CA LYS A 67 10.49 6.14 7.36
C LYS A 67 10.03 4.71 7.15
N PHE A 68 10.96 3.83 6.81
CA PHE A 68 10.69 2.42 6.61
C PHE A 68 11.18 1.62 7.82
N VAL A 69 10.30 0.84 8.41
CA VAL A 69 10.58 0.03 9.60
C VAL A 69 10.64 -1.45 9.22
N PRO A 70 11.84 -2.06 9.15
CA PRO A 70 11.96 -3.49 8.88
C PRO A 70 11.49 -4.32 10.07
N VAL A 71 10.58 -5.26 9.83
CA VAL A 71 9.99 -6.16 10.83
C VAL A 71 10.22 -7.61 10.41
N ASN A 72 11.08 -8.31 11.12
CA ASN A 72 11.35 -9.73 10.85
C ASN A 72 10.25 -10.61 11.45
N LYS A 73 9.69 -11.51 10.65
CA LYS A 73 8.63 -12.47 11.01
C LYS A 73 9.00 -13.87 10.50
N PRO A 74 10.00 -14.54 11.10
CA PRO A 74 10.52 -15.83 10.63
C PRO A 74 9.65 -17.03 11.03
N ASP A 75 8.66 -16.85 11.89
CA ASP A 75 7.89 -17.95 12.48
C ASP A 75 7.19 -18.81 11.44
N GLY A 76 7.14 -20.12 11.69
CA GLY A 76 6.61 -21.09 10.74
C GLY A 76 7.40 -21.14 9.43
N GLY A 77 8.70 -20.78 9.46
CA GLY A 77 9.55 -20.68 8.26
C GLY A 77 9.21 -19.48 7.38
N GLY A 78 8.53 -18.47 7.94
CA GLY A 78 8.08 -17.25 7.26
C GLY A 78 6.58 -17.22 6.94
N VAL A 79 5.85 -18.29 7.22
CA VAL A 79 4.40 -18.35 6.96
C VAL A 79 3.67 -17.23 7.70
N THR A 80 4.01 -16.99 8.97
CA THR A 80 3.37 -15.94 9.78
C THR A 80 3.52 -14.57 9.14
N GLY A 81 4.72 -14.20 8.71
CA GLY A 81 4.97 -12.92 8.04
C GLY A 81 4.21 -12.79 6.72
N MET A 82 4.14 -13.85 5.94
CA MET A 82 3.43 -13.84 4.66
C MET A 82 1.92 -13.71 4.85
N VAL A 83 1.33 -14.43 5.81
CA VAL A 83 -0.10 -14.31 6.13
C VAL A 83 -0.44 -12.92 6.67
N GLU A 84 0.41 -12.36 7.53
CA GLU A 84 0.24 -11.01 8.05
C GLU A 84 0.26 -9.96 6.92
N LEU A 85 1.21 -10.08 6.00
CA LEU A 85 1.30 -9.21 4.82
C LEU A 85 0.05 -9.28 3.94
N ALA A 86 -0.46 -10.49 3.67
CA ALA A 86 -1.66 -10.68 2.87
C ALA A 86 -2.93 -10.09 3.50
N ASN A 87 -2.98 -10.03 4.83
CA ASN A 87 -4.11 -9.47 5.59
C ASN A 87 -3.93 -7.99 5.96
N ALA A 88 -2.80 -7.38 5.60
CA ALA A 88 -2.56 -5.98 5.85
C ALA A 88 -3.49 -5.08 5.01
N LYS A 89 -3.73 -3.86 5.48
CA LYS A 89 -4.50 -2.89 4.69
C LYS A 89 -3.75 -2.53 3.41
N PRO A 90 -4.42 -2.49 2.25
CA PRO A 90 -3.78 -2.15 0.98
C PRO A 90 -3.64 -0.62 0.80
N ASP A 91 -3.13 0.07 1.80
CA ASP A 91 -2.96 1.53 1.84
C ASP A 91 -1.51 1.98 1.56
N GLY A 92 -0.61 1.02 1.36
CA GLY A 92 0.81 1.28 1.09
C GLY A 92 1.68 1.41 2.35
N HIS A 93 1.12 1.40 3.55
CA HIS A 93 1.89 1.48 4.80
C HIS A 93 2.43 0.14 5.30
N THR A 94 2.08 -0.96 4.62
CA THR A 94 2.66 -2.28 4.88
C THR A 94 3.19 -2.87 3.59
N LEU A 95 4.50 -3.04 3.52
CA LEU A 95 5.21 -3.69 2.42
C LEU A 95 5.78 -5.02 2.89
N GLY A 96 6.19 -5.88 1.98
CA GLY A 96 6.86 -7.13 2.31
C GLY A 96 7.95 -7.50 1.32
N MET A 97 9.04 -8.05 1.82
CA MET A 97 10.10 -8.65 1.02
C MET A 97 9.91 -10.16 1.04
N VAL A 98 9.32 -10.71 -0.02
CA VAL A 98 9.05 -12.15 -0.15
C VAL A 98 9.97 -12.80 -1.17
N THR A 99 10.15 -14.10 -1.06
CA THR A 99 11.02 -14.89 -1.93
C THR A 99 10.25 -16.10 -2.49
N VAL A 100 10.92 -17.13 -2.92
CA VAL A 100 10.34 -18.33 -3.56
C VAL A 100 9.20 -18.98 -2.76
N GLU A 101 9.15 -18.76 -1.46
CA GLU A 101 8.11 -19.28 -0.57
C GLU A 101 6.71 -18.81 -0.98
N LEU A 102 6.61 -17.65 -1.64
CA LEU A 102 5.33 -17.17 -2.20
C LEU A 102 4.70 -18.20 -3.15
N ALA A 103 5.52 -18.88 -3.94
CA ALA A 103 5.06 -19.93 -4.83
C ALA A 103 4.98 -21.30 -4.15
N MET A 104 5.87 -21.57 -3.19
CA MET A 104 6.00 -22.91 -2.60
C MET A 104 4.96 -23.22 -1.52
N PHE A 105 4.68 -22.27 -0.63
CA PHE A 105 3.85 -22.52 0.56
C PHE A 105 2.41 -22.98 0.26
N PRO A 106 1.71 -22.44 -0.75
CA PRO A 106 0.39 -22.97 -1.11
C PRO A 106 0.44 -24.43 -1.54
N HIS A 107 1.44 -24.82 -2.33
CA HIS A 107 1.61 -26.20 -2.79
C HIS A 107 2.04 -27.16 -1.67
N GLN A 108 2.70 -26.64 -0.64
CA GLN A 108 3.07 -27.40 0.56
C GLN A 108 1.96 -27.44 1.61
N GLY A 109 0.81 -26.81 1.35
CA GLY A 109 -0.29 -26.73 2.32
C GLY A 109 0.02 -25.89 3.56
N LYS A 110 1.09 -25.07 3.55
CA LYS A 110 1.51 -24.27 4.69
C LYS A 110 0.71 -22.98 4.88
N CYS A 111 0.18 -22.42 3.79
CA CYS A 111 -0.76 -21.30 3.83
C CYS A 111 -1.74 -21.42 2.66
N LYS A 112 -2.86 -20.67 2.76
CA LYS A 112 -3.85 -20.60 1.67
C LYS A 112 -3.58 -19.44 0.72
N ASN A 113 -2.75 -18.48 1.13
CA ASN A 113 -2.44 -17.28 0.35
C ASN A 113 -1.60 -17.66 -0.87
N THR A 114 -1.93 -17.07 -2.00
CA THR A 114 -1.25 -17.24 -3.29
C THR A 114 -0.67 -15.89 -3.72
N TYR A 115 0.08 -15.87 -4.80
CA TYR A 115 0.61 -14.61 -5.36
C TYR A 115 -0.50 -13.59 -5.70
N LYS A 116 -1.74 -14.04 -5.89
CA LYS A 116 -2.90 -13.19 -6.20
C LYS A 116 -3.38 -12.34 -5.01
N ASP A 117 -2.99 -12.73 -3.81
CA ASP A 117 -3.36 -12.03 -2.57
C ASP A 117 -2.41 -10.87 -2.25
N TYR A 118 -1.43 -10.61 -3.13
CA TYR A 118 -0.43 -9.56 -2.97
C TYR A 118 -0.35 -8.67 -4.21
N ALA A 119 -0.10 -7.39 -4.00
CA ALA A 119 0.22 -6.46 -5.09
C ALA A 119 1.74 -6.43 -5.28
N ALA A 120 2.23 -6.97 -6.40
CA ALA A 120 3.64 -6.93 -6.72
C ALA A 120 4.07 -5.51 -7.12
N ILE A 121 5.15 -5.01 -6.50
CA ILE A 121 5.73 -3.70 -6.81
C ILE A 121 6.94 -3.87 -7.72
N CYS A 122 7.91 -4.70 -7.32
CA CYS A 122 9.11 -4.97 -8.10
C CYS A 122 9.75 -6.29 -7.69
N ALA A 123 10.69 -6.77 -8.50
CA ALA A 123 11.60 -7.86 -8.17
C ALA A 123 13.03 -7.28 -8.11
N PRO A 124 13.51 -6.89 -6.93
CA PRO A 124 14.81 -6.20 -6.80
C PRO A 124 16.00 -7.11 -7.07
N ILE A 125 15.79 -8.43 -7.05
CA ILE A 125 16.82 -9.44 -7.33
C ILE A 125 16.23 -10.41 -8.36
N ALA A 126 16.67 -10.29 -9.58
CA ALA A 126 16.43 -11.29 -10.62
C ALA A 126 17.61 -12.26 -10.63
N ALA A 127 17.33 -13.56 -10.67
CA ALA A 127 18.35 -14.59 -10.84
C ALA A 127 18.84 -14.63 -12.30
#